data_cf56689172fc54d9d4b54b0d23456ad7
#
_entry.id   cf56689172fc54d9d4b54b0d23456ad7
#
_cell.length_a   1.000
_cell.length_b   1.000
_cell.length_c   1.000
_cell.angle_alpha   90.00
_cell.angle_beta   90.00
_cell.angle_gamma   90.00
#
_symmetry.space_group_name_H-M   'P 1'
#
loop_
_entity.id
_entity.type
_entity.pdbx_description
1 polymer ?
#
loop_
_entity_poly.entity_id
_entity_poly.type
_entity_poly.pdbx_seq_one_letter_code
_entity_poly.pdbx_strand_id
1 'polypeptide(L)'
;MRYGKIYYGALGLAAVLLLVGLVMDGPLVTWNGLGKIMMTENALITDYIQLAGPGAAFANAAIVVLITAVLYRLSGDPLNGSSLVGLGLMAGFSLFGKNFLNIWPILLGTWIYAKSRKEPFGKYAATGLMATALAPVVSYIALDNGWGTPLAGGLVGILIGFIMPPLSAYTYKIQNGMNLYNVGFACGLVAMILVPLMSSLGADPTVHYNWATGYNRLFAGMLSGLCLVLILCGLFCCRKPVWAAWAGYRRLLLTSGRSPSDFLRMFGPAPVLINTGLNGLIGMAFVLGGGGDLNGPTIGGILTIMGFSAFGKHAANIIPVMAGVFLGGMVMHWSLSDPSVQLACLFCTT
;
A
#
# COMPACT_ATOMS: atom_id res chain seq x y z
N MET A 1 22.80 6.62 -13.30
CA MET A 1 22.19 5.50 -14.09
C MET A 1 21.39 4.44 -13.26
N ARG A 2 21.55 4.31 -11.94
CA ARG A 2 20.79 3.35 -11.13
C ARG A 2 19.28 3.69 -10.96
N TYR A 3 18.88 4.94 -11.08
CA TYR A 3 17.54 5.44 -10.77
C TYR A 3 16.51 5.21 -11.90
N GLY A 4 16.97 5.14 -13.16
CA GLY A 4 16.08 4.88 -14.30
C GLY A 4 15.33 3.55 -14.22
N LYS A 5 15.94 2.50 -13.66
CA LYS A 5 15.33 1.16 -13.65
C LYS A 5 14.10 1.05 -12.75
N ILE A 6 14.11 1.67 -11.54
CA ILE A 6 12.94 1.66 -10.64
C ILE A 6 11.82 2.49 -11.26
N TYR A 7 12.17 3.63 -11.87
CA TYR A 7 11.20 4.47 -12.56
C TYR A 7 10.53 3.72 -13.72
N TYR A 8 11.31 3.07 -14.58
CA TYR A 8 10.76 2.24 -15.66
C TYR A 8 9.96 1.04 -15.13
N GLY A 9 10.37 0.47 -14.00
CA GLY A 9 9.60 -0.57 -13.29
C GLY A 9 8.23 -0.06 -12.82
N ALA A 10 8.18 1.16 -12.27
CA ALA A 10 6.92 1.79 -11.87
C ALA A 10 6.01 2.08 -13.07
N LEU A 11 6.57 2.59 -14.18
CA LEU A 11 5.82 2.79 -15.43
C LEU A 11 5.31 1.46 -15.99
N GLY A 12 6.13 0.41 -15.95
CA GLY A 12 5.73 -0.94 -16.35
C GLY A 12 4.60 -1.49 -15.50
N LEU A 13 4.68 -1.32 -14.17
CA LEU A 13 3.61 -1.72 -13.24
C LEU A 13 2.31 -0.97 -13.55
N ALA A 14 2.37 0.34 -13.74
CA ALA A 14 1.20 1.14 -14.08
C ALA A 14 0.58 0.71 -15.41
N ALA A 15 1.41 0.44 -16.43
CA ALA A 15 0.94 -0.05 -17.73
C ALA A 15 0.25 -1.41 -17.59
N VAL A 16 0.83 -2.35 -16.83
CA VAL A 16 0.24 -3.67 -16.59
C VAL A 16 -1.10 -3.53 -15.86
N LEU A 17 -1.18 -2.73 -14.79
CA LEU A 17 -2.42 -2.52 -14.05
C LEU A 17 -3.52 -1.93 -14.97
N LEU A 18 -3.18 -0.93 -15.78
CA LEU A 18 -4.13 -0.32 -16.70
C LEU A 18 -4.61 -1.31 -17.77
N LEU A 19 -3.67 -2.05 -18.39
CA LEU A 19 -4.02 -3.05 -19.40
C LEU A 19 -4.91 -4.15 -18.82
N VAL A 20 -4.58 -4.66 -17.64
CA VAL A 20 -5.42 -5.64 -16.94
C VAL A 20 -6.83 -5.09 -16.71
N GLY A 21 -6.94 -3.87 -16.21
CA GLY A 21 -8.24 -3.23 -15.99
C GLY A 21 -9.05 -3.10 -17.29
N LEU A 22 -8.43 -2.63 -18.36
CA LEU A 22 -9.09 -2.47 -19.66
C LEU A 22 -9.50 -3.80 -20.30
N VAL A 23 -8.72 -4.86 -20.10
CA VAL A 23 -9.04 -6.21 -20.60
C VAL A 23 -10.19 -6.84 -19.81
N MET A 24 -10.29 -6.58 -18.51
CA MET A 24 -11.33 -7.18 -17.66
C MET A 24 -12.72 -6.59 -17.93
N ASP A 25 -12.85 -5.30 -17.97
CA ASP A 25 -14.17 -4.63 -18.01
C ASP A 25 -14.40 -3.82 -19.31
N GLY A 26 -13.36 -3.67 -20.13
CA GLY A 26 -13.40 -2.82 -21.31
C GLY A 26 -13.27 -1.31 -20.98
N PRO A 27 -12.93 -0.47 -21.99
CA PRO A 27 -12.62 0.94 -21.76
C PRO A 27 -13.77 1.76 -21.19
N LEU A 28 -14.99 1.56 -21.70
CA LEU A 28 -16.16 2.37 -21.31
C LEU A 28 -16.59 2.10 -19.86
N VAL A 29 -16.65 0.81 -19.46
CA VAL A 29 -17.02 0.42 -18.10
C VAL A 29 -15.94 0.87 -17.11
N THR A 30 -14.67 0.70 -17.46
CA THR A 30 -13.53 1.20 -16.67
C THR A 30 -13.62 2.71 -16.45
N TRP A 31 -13.93 3.50 -17.48
CA TRP A 31 -14.05 4.94 -17.38
C TRP A 31 -15.20 5.38 -16.48
N ASN A 32 -16.39 4.78 -16.67
CA ASN A 32 -17.56 5.06 -15.84
C ASN A 32 -17.33 4.66 -14.38
N GLY A 33 -16.67 3.52 -14.17
CA GLY A 33 -16.29 3.06 -12.84
C GLY A 33 -15.30 3.98 -12.13
N LEU A 34 -14.33 4.58 -12.83
CA LEU A 34 -13.46 5.61 -12.28
C LEU A 34 -14.27 6.82 -11.76
N GLY A 35 -15.26 7.27 -12.53
CA GLY A 35 -16.19 8.32 -12.09
C GLY A 35 -16.90 7.94 -10.79
N LYS A 36 -17.38 6.69 -10.69
CA LYS A 36 -18.02 6.18 -9.48
C LYS A 36 -17.08 6.17 -8.27
N ILE A 37 -15.83 5.71 -8.44
CA ILE A 37 -14.81 5.72 -7.37
C ILE A 37 -14.58 7.14 -6.84
N MET A 38 -14.53 8.13 -7.72
CA MET A 38 -14.27 9.53 -7.34
C MET A 38 -15.43 10.19 -6.60
N MET A 39 -16.68 9.80 -6.92
CA MET A 39 -17.90 10.43 -6.42
C MET A 39 -18.55 9.66 -5.27
N THR A 40 -17.97 8.58 -4.82
CA THR A 40 -18.48 7.82 -3.69
C THR A 40 -17.71 8.19 -2.43
N GLU A 41 -18.43 8.42 -1.34
CA GLU A 41 -17.83 8.52 -0.02
C GLU A 41 -17.10 7.23 0.33
N ASN A 42 -15.93 7.34 0.95
CA ASN A 42 -15.13 6.19 1.31
C ASN A 42 -15.11 6.04 2.84
N ALA A 43 -15.90 5.12 3.37
CA ALA A 43 -15.72 4.68 4.75
C ALA A 43 -14.48 3.80 4.83
N LEU A 44 -13.37 4.35 5.27
CA LEU A 44 -12.04 3.79 5.53
C LEU A 44 -11.53 2.62 4.66
N ILE A 45 -12.32 1.56 4.43
CA ILE A 45 -11.92 0.33 3.72
C ILE A 45 -12.98 -0.04 2.66
N THR A 46 -13.23 0.89 1.73
CA THR A 46 -14.15 0.66 0.61
C THR A 46 -13.46 -0.12 -0.49
N ASP A 47 -13.91 -1.33 -0.77
CA ASP A 47 -13.39 -2.15 -1.88
C ASP A 47 -13.84 -1.57 -3.24
N TYR A 48 -12.91 -1.08 -4.02
CA TYR A 48 -13.19 -0.51 -5.33
C TYR A 48 -13.54 -1.55 -6.40
N ILE A 49 -13.12 -2.80 -6.19
CA ILE A 49 -13.52 -3.92 -7.07
C ILE A 49 -15.01 -4.18 -6.92
N GLN A 50 -15.51 -4.22 -5.69
CA GLN A 50 -16.94 -4.36 -5.40
C GLN A 50 -17.73 -3.11 -5.81
N LEU A 51 -17.18 -1.93 -5.57
CA LEU A 51 -17.84 -0.66 -5.85
C LEU A 51 -18.04 -0.42 -7.35
N ALA A 52 -16.99 -0.62 -8.15
CA ALA A 52 -16.91 -0.09 -9.52
C ALA A 52 -16.38 -1.08 -10.56
N GLY A 53 -16.13 -2.31 -10.14
CA GLY A 53 -15.52 -3.35 -10.97
C GLY A 53 -13.99 -3.37 -10.93
N PRO A 54 -13.39 -4.50 -11.26
CA PRO A 54 -11.94 -4.67 -11.26
C PRO A 54 -11.24 -3.73 -12.25
N GLY A 55 -11.85 -3.46 -13.41
CA GLY A 55 -11.28 -2.56 -14.40
C GLY A 55 -11.02 -1.17 -13.85
N ALA A 56 -12.01 -0.58 -13.21
CA ALA A 56 -11.89 0.75 -12.59
C ALA A 56 -10.90 0.76 -11.42
N ALA A 57 -10.90 -0.27 -10.57
CA ALA A 57 -9.99 -0.39 -9.44
C ALA A 57 -8.53 -0.45 -9.89
N PHE A 58 -8.22 -1.29 -10.89
CA PHE A 58 -6.87 -1.39 -11.44
C PHE A 58 -6.45 -0.14 -12.22
N ALA A 59 -7.36 0.52 -12.95
CA ALA A 59 -7.08 1.78 -13.63
C ALA A 59 -6.78 2.90 -12.61
N ASN A 60 -7.54 3.00 -11.51
CA ASN A 60 -7.24 3.92 -10.42
C ASN A 60 -5.84 3.66 -9.83
N ALA A 61 -5.51 2.40 -9.55
CA ALA A 61 -4.20 2.02 -9.06
C ALA A 61 -3.08 2.39 -10.05
N ALA A 62 -3.29 2.19 -11.35
CA ALA A 62 -2.35 2.59 -12.39
C ALA A 62 -2.09 4.10 -12.38
N ILE A 63 -3.14 4.92 -12.30
CA ILE A 63 -3.02 6.38 -12.25
C ILE A 63 -2.25 6.83 -11.00
N VAL A 64 -2.58 6.26 -9.83
CA VAL A 64 -1.90 6.60 -8.57
C VAL A 64 -0.43 6.18 -8.57
N VAL A 65 -0.09 5.03 -9.17
CA VAL A 65 1.30 4.61 -9.37
C VAL A 65 2.05 5.57 -10.30
N LEU A 66 1.42 6.04 -11.38
CA LEU A 66 2.00 7.05 -12.28
C LEU A 66 2.25 8.36 -11.54
N ILE A 67 1.27 8.85 -10.77
CA ILE A 67 1.43 10.06 -9.94
C ILE A 67 2.61 9.88 -8.98
N THR A 68 2.71 8.72 -8.33
CA THR A 68 3.81 8.40 -7.41
C THR A 68 5.17 8.42 -8.11
N ALA A 69 5.26 7.82 -9.29
CA ALA A 69 6.48 7.81 -10.10
C ALA A 69 6.89 9.24 -10.50
N VAL A 70 5.92 10.07 -10.92
CA VAL A 70 6.16 11.47 -11.26
C VAL A 70 6.64 12.26 -10.04
N LEU A 71 5.98 12.11 -8.89
CA LEU A 71 6.38 12.79 -7.64
C LEU A 71 7.79 12.41 -7.21
N TYR A 72 8.16 11.12 -7.27
CA TYR A 72 9.54 10.68 -7.01
C TYR A 72 10.53 11.26 -8.02
N ARG A 73 10.14 11.40 -9.29
CA ARG A 73 11.00 12.02 -10.32
C ARG A 73 11.21 13.50 -10.03
N LEU A 74 10.16 14.21 -9.64
CA LEU A 74 10.21 15.65 -9.33
C LEU A 74 10.89 15.95 -8.01
N SER A 75 10.85 15.04 -7.04
CA SER A 75 11.50 15.22 -5.74
C SER A 75 13.03 15.26 -5.84
N GLY A 76 13.60 14.70 -6.91
CA GLY A 76 15.04 14.67 -7.13
C GLY A 76 15.80 13.68 -6.24
N ASP A 77 15.12 13.01 -5.32
CA ASP A 77 15.77 12.06 -4.42
C ASP A 77 16.09 10.73 -5.12
N PRO A 78 17.22 10.11 -4.76
CA PRO A 78 17.60 8.83 -5.30
C PRO A 78 16.61 7.75 -4.82
N LEU A 79 15.97 7.06 -5.79
CA LEU A 79 15.09 5.93 -5.51
C LEU A 79 15.86 4.79 -4.83
N ASN A 80 15.26 4.24 -3.79
CA ASN A 80 15.85 3.21 -2.92
C ASN A 80 14.79 2.19 -2.50
N GLY A 81 15.09 1.32 -1.52
CA GLY A 81 14.14 0.34 -1.00
C GLY A 81 12.85 0.97 -0.47
N SER A 82 12.94 2.13 0.21
CA SER A 82 11.73 2.80 0.73
C SER A 82 10.85 3.39 -0.38
N SER A 83 11.42 3.71 -1.55
CA SER A 83 10.64 4.13 -2.71
C SER A 83 9.82 2.97 -3.29
N LEU A 84 10.35 1.75 -3.24
CA LEU A 84 9.61 0.54 -3.61
C LEU A 84 8.48 0.24 -2.62
N VAL A 85 8.71 0.48 -1.31
CA VAL A 85 7.63 0.45 -0.31
C VAL A 85 6.52 1.42 -0.69
N GLY A 86 6.87 2.67 -0.98
CA GLY A 86 5.90 3.67 -1.40
C GLY A 86 5.11 3.25 -2.64
N LEU A 87 5.75 2.69 -3.65
CA LEU A 87 5.07 2.16 -4.85
C LEU A 87 4.12 1.02 -4.52
N GLY A 88 4.53 0.07 -3.68
CA GLY A 88 3.67 -1.03 -3.24
C GLY A 88 2.44 -0.55 -2.46
N LEU A 89 2.65 0.38 -1.52
CA LEU A 89 1.57 1.01 -0.76
C LEU A 89 0.62 1.81 -1.65
N MET A 90 1.15 2.61 -2.57
CA MET A 90 0.31 3.42 -3.46
C MET A 90 -0.49 2.54 -4.42
N ALA A 91 0.11 1.47 -4.97
CA ALA A 91 -0.62 0.50 -5.79
C ALA A 91 -1.68 -0.24 -4.99
N GLY A 92 -1.32 -0.76 -3.81
CA GLY A 92 -2.19 -1.58 -2.98
C GLY A 92 -3.39 -0.81 -2.43
N PHE A 93 -3.16 0.32 -1.75
CA PHE A 93 -4.23 1.13 -1.17
C PHE A 93 -5.14 1.78 -2.22
N SER A 94 -4.70 1.87 -3.47
CA SER A 94 -5.54 2.39 -4.56
C SER A 94 -6.55 1.37 -5.10
N LEU A 95 -6.52 0.14 -4.62
CA LEU A 95 -7.58 -0.84 -4.84
C LEU A 95 -8.72 -0.68 -3.83
N PHE A 96 -8.51 0.12 -2.77
CA PHE A 96 -9.51 0.39 -1.74
C PHE A 96 -9.27 1.75 -1.07
N GLY A 97 -10.30 2.56 -0.92
CA GLY A 97 -10.30 3.82 -0.17
C GLY A 97 -9.45 4.97 -0.71
N LYS A 98 -8.35 4.71 -1.43
CA LYS A 98 -7.47 5.73 -1.99
C LYS A 98 -7.72 5.90 -3.48
N ASN A 99 -7.99 7.11 -3.93
CA ASN A 99 -8.09 7.43 -5.35
C ASN A 99 -7.18 8.59 -5.75
N PHE A 100 -7.08 8.84 -7.05
CA PHE A 100 -6.18 9.86 -7.57
C PHE A 100 -6.61 11.31 -7.29
N LEU A 101 -7.81 11.54 -6.71
CA LEU A 101 -8.24 12.87 -6.27
C LEU A 101 -8.00 13.09 -4.77
N ASN A 102 -8.35 12.12 -3.91
CA ASN A 102 -8.33 12.31 -2.47
C ASN A 102 -6.92 12.34 -1.84
N ILE A 103 -5.88 11.99 -2.59
CA ILE A 103 -4.49 12.06 -2.14
C ILE A 103 -3.92 13.48 -2.12
N TRP A 104 -4.43 14.40 -2.97
CA TRP A 104 -3.82 15.71 -3.17
C TRP A 104 -3.83 16.63 -1.95
N PRO A 105 -4.92 16.73 -1.17
CA PRO A 105 -4.91 17.57 0.02
C PRO A 105 -3.82 17.18 1.03
N ILE A 106 -3.60 15.88 1.23
CA ILE A 106 -2.56 15.36 2.13
C ILE A 106 -1.17 15.67 1.57
N LEU A 107 -0.95 15.48 0.28
CA LEU A 107 0.33 15.82 -0.36
C LEU A 107 0.61 17.32 -0.31
N LEU A 108 -0.41 18.16 -0.48
CA LEU A 108 -0.32 19.61 -0.36
C LEU A 108 0.06 20.00 1.09
N GLY A 109 -0.56 19.40 2.10
CA GLY A 109 -0.23 19.62 3.50
C GLY A 109 1.22 19.27 3.80
N THR A 110 1.71 18.13 3.29
CA THR A 110 3.12 17.73 3.41
C THR A 110 4.06 18.71 2.71
N TRP A 111 3.67 19.22 1.54
CA TRP A 111 4.45 20.26 0.84
C TRP A 111 4.49 21.58 1.61
N ILE A 112 3.37 22.01 2.19
CA ILE A 112 3.30 23.21 3.06
C ILE A 112 4.23 23.02 4.27
N TYR A 113 4.23 21.84 4.91
CA TYR A 113 5.16 21.54 5.99
C TYR A 113 6.63 21.67 5.54
N ALA A 114 7.00 21.08 4.40
CA ALA A 114 8.36 21.19 3.87
C ALA A 114 8.76 22.67 3.66
N LYS A 115 7.85 23.47 3.09
CA LYS A 115 8.07 24.93 2.91
C LYS A 115 8.20 25.67 4.23
N SER A 116 7.40 25.37 5.24
CA SER A 116 7.50 25.98 6.58
C SER A 116 8.85 25.70 7.24
N ARG A 117 9.44 24.53 6.94
CA ARG A 117 10.78 24.13 7.41
C ARG A 117 11.91 24.65 6.53
N LYS A 118 11.61 25.33 5.42
CA LYS A 118 12.58 25.76 4.39
C LYS A 118 13.42 24.60 3.83
N GLU A 119 12.80 23.42 3.72
CA GLU A 119 13.42 22.19 3.24
C GLU A 119 12.80 21.72 1.92
N PRO A 120 13.53 20.95 1.08
CA PRO A 120 12.99 20.42 -0.14
C PRO A 120 11.88 19.39 0.13
N PHE A 121 10.84 19.37 -0.71
CA PHE A 121 9.72 18.42 -0.57
C PHE A 121 10.19 16.95 -0.62
N GLY A 122 11.23 16.66 -1.40
CA GLY A 122 11.80 15.31 -1.53
C GLY A 122 12.10 14.64 -0.18
N LYS A 123 12.59 15.41 0.79
CA LYS A 123 12.85 14.91 2.14
C LYS A 123 11.61 14.30 2.83
N TYR A 124 10.43 14.76 2.47
CA TYR A 124 9.15 14.36 3.06
C TYR A 124 8.23 13.61 2.10
N ALA A 125 8.62 13.48 0.82
CA ALA A 125 7.79 12.89 -0.22
C ALA A 125 7.32 11.46 0.12
N ALA A 126 8.22 10.61 0.62
CA ALA A 126 7.87 9.25 1.04
C ALA A 126 6.86 9.25 2.20
N THR A 127 7.06 10.12 3.20
CA THR A 127 6.11 10.26 4.32
C THR A 127 4.75 10.76 3.85
N GLY A 128 4.73 11.77 2.97
CA GLY A 128 3.48 12.29 2.39
C GLY A 128 2.71 11.24 1.60
N LEU A 129 3.40 10.48 0.74
CA LEU A 129 2.80 9.39 -0.02
C LEU A 129 2.24 8.29 0.90
N MET A 130 2.95 7.91 1.95
CA MET A 130 2.46 6.93 2.93
C MET A 130 1.31 7.50 3.76
N ALA A 131 1.33 8.79 4.13
CA ALA A 131 0.26 9.46 4.86
C ALA A 131 -1.07 9.50 4.10
N THR A 132 -1.04 9.37 2.76
CA THR A 132 -2.27 9.22 1.97
C THR A 132 -3.04 7.92 2.26
N ALA A 133 -2.56 7.05 3.17
CA ALA A 133 -3.38 5.99 3.77
C ALA A 133 -4.64 6.56 4.45
N LEU A 134 -4.60 7.83 4.89
CA LEU A 134 -5.76 8.55 5.43
C LEU A 134 -6.61 9.28 4.36
N ALA A 135 -6.32 9.10 3.07
CA ALA A 135 -7.10 9.71 2.00
C ALA A 135 -8.61 9.36 2.01
N PRO A 136 -9.05 8.16 2.48
CA PRO A 136 -10.46 7.88 2.67
C PRO A 136 -11.19 8.91 3.54
N VAL A 137 -10.54 9.42 4.59
CA VAL A 137 -11.11 10.47 5.46
C VAL A 137 -11.43 11.75 4.67
N VAL A 138 -10.56 12.10 3.70
CA VAL A 138 -10.79 13.27 2.82
C VAL A 138 -12.06 13.08 1.99
N SER A 139 -12.21 11.91 1.35
CA SER A 139 -13.41 11.61 0.55
C SER A 139 -14.65 11.48 1.43
N TYR A 140 -14.54 10.86 2.58
CA TYR A 140 -15.66 10.74 3.51
C TYR A 140 -16.20 12.13 3.89
N ILE A 141 -15.33 13.02 4.41
CA ILE A 141 -15.73 14.38 4.80
C ILE A 141 -16.18 15.21 3.59
N ALA A 142 -15.57 15.01 2.41
CA ALA A 142 -15.89 15.81 1.23
C ALA A 142 -17.24 15.45 0.59
N LEU A 143 -17.66 14.20 0.69
CA LEU A 143 -18.79 13.65 -0.07
C LEU A 143 -19.96 13.21 0.82
N ASP A 144 -19.79 13.19 2.14
CA ASP A 144 -20.89 12.93 3.08
C ASP A 144 -21.96 14.00 2.97
N ASN A 145 -23.17 13.57 2.61
CA ASN A 145 -24.32 14.46 2.38
C ASN A 145 -24.95 15.03 3.67
N GLY A 146 -24.48 14.61 4.85
CA GLY A 146 -25.08 14.99 6.11
C GLY A 146 -24.43 16.19 6.78
N TRP A 147 -23.11 16.32 6.76
CA TRP A 147 -22.37 17.32 7.53
C TRP A 147 -21.06 17.79 6.89
N GLY A 148 -20.57 17.08 5.87
CA GLY A 148 -19.30 17.36 5.20
C GLY A 148 -19.43 18.28 3.99
N THR A 149 -18.31 18.83 3.57
CA THR A 149 -18.18 19.59 2.33
C THR A 149 -16.84 19.31 1.67
N PRO A 150 -16.71 19.47 0.34
CA PRO A 150 -15.43 19.32 -0.35
C PRO A 150 -14.32 20.21 0.23
N LEU A 151 -14.68 21.42 0.69
CA LEU A 151 -13.73 22.31 1.35
C LEU A 151 -13.27 21.77 2.70
N ALA A 152 -14.19 21.26 3.52
CA ALA A 152 -13.85 20.67 4.82
C ALA A 152 -12.96 19.44 4.66
N GLY A 153 -13.28 18.53 3.73
CA GLY A 153 -12.44 17.37 3.41
C GLY A 153 -11.04 17.78 2.95
N GLY A 154 -10.96 18.80 2.09
CA GLY A 154 -9.69 19.37 1.64
C GLY A 154 -8.86 19.95 2.79
N LEU A 155 -9.45 20.74 3.67
CA LEU A 155 -8.77 21.36 4.83
C LEU A 155 -8.27 20.29 5.82
N VAL A 156 -9.10 19.29 6.13
CA VAL A 156 -8.69 18.17 7.00
C VAL A 156 -7.55 17.38 6.36
N GLY A 157 -7.60 17.12 5.05
CA GLY A 157 -6.51 16.48 4.33
C GLY A 157 -5.19 17.27 4.39
N ILE A 158 -5.25 18.60 4.22
CA ILE A 158 -4.08 19.48 4.37
C ILE A 158 -3.52 19.42 5.79
N LEU A 159 -4.39 19.47 6.80
CA LEU A 159 -3.99 19.36 8.21
C LEU A 159 -3.30 18.00 8.49
N ILE A 160 -3.89 16.90 8.03
CA ILE A 160 -3.27 15.56 8.12
C ILE A 160 -1.87 15.60 7.49
N GLY A 161 -1.77 16.05 6.24
CA GLY A 161 -0.50 16.09 5.53
C GLY A 161 0.57 16.97 6.22
N PHE A 162 0.17 18.03 6.87
CA PHE A 162 1.05 18.93 7.61
C PHE A 162 1.56 18.30 8.93
N ILE A 163 0.71 17.56 9.63
CA ILE A 163 1.04 16.94 10.93
C ILE A 163 1.88 15.66 10.75
N MET A 164 1.68 14.93 9.67
CA MET A 164 2.28 13.60 9.50
C MET A 164 3.82 13.57 9.51
N PRO A 165 4.56 14.49 8.90
CA PRO A 165 6.02 14.45 8.96
C PRO A 165 6.59 14.55 10.39
N PRO A 166 6.22 15.52 11.25
CA PRO A 166 6.72 15.57 12.63
C PRO A 166 6.20 14.39 13.47
N LEU A 167 4.95 13.96 13.29
CA LEU A 167 4.39 12.84 14.03
C LEU A 167 5.12 11.53 13.70
N SER A 168 5.37 11.26 12.42
CA SER A 168 6.10 10.06 12.02
C SER A 168 7.55 10.05 12.51
N ALA A 169 8.20 11.20 12.57
CA ALA A 169 9.54 11.31 13.15
C ALA A 169 9.54 11.03 14.66
N TYR A 170 8.50 11.44 15.37
CA TYR A 170 8.33 11.18 16.80
C TYR A 170 8.04 9.71 17.08
N THR A 171 7.09 9.11 16.36
CA THR A 171 6.76 7.69 16.51
C THR A 171 7.94 6.78 16.16
N TYR A 172 8.75 7.16 15.16
CA TYR A 172 9.99 6.43 14.82
C TYR A 172 10.97 6.38 16.00
N LYS A 173 11.12 7.50 16.71
CA LYS A 173 12.00 7.58 17.89
C LYS A 173 11.50 6.67 19.02
N ILE A 174 10.19 6.67 19.30
CA ILE A 174 9.59 5.81 20.33
C ILE A 174 9.81 4.33 20.01
N GLN A 175 9.61 3.95 18.75
CA GLN A 175 9.68 2.55 18.32
C GLN A 175 11.11 2.08 18.01
N ASN A 176 12.10 2.97 18.04
CA ASN A 176 13.51 2.65 17.78
C ASN A 176 13.73 1.86 16.46
N GLY A 177 12.93 2.11 15.42
CA GLY A 177 13.01 1.44 14.12
C GLY A 177 12.54 -0.03 14.12
N MET A 178 11.83 -0.46 15.17
CA MET A 178 11.26 -1.82 15.23
C MET A 178 10.07 -1.98 14.29
N ASN A 179 9.27 -0.92 14.11
CA ASN A 179 8.16 -0.90 13.18
C ASN A 179 8.60 -0.28 11.85
N LEU A 180 8.56 -1.09 10.79
CA LEU A 180 8.94 -0.62 9.45
C LEU A 180 7.88 0.29 8.85
N TYR A 181 6.61 -0.01 9.08
CA TYR A 181 5.50 0.85 8.66
C TYR A 181 5.16 1.92 9.71
N ASN A 182 6.18 2.60 10.19
CA ASN A 182 6.06 3.66 11.19
C ASN A 182 5.05 4.76 10.81
N VAL A 183 5.02 5.18 9.54
CA VAL A 183 4.04 6.17 9.05
C VAL A 183 2.61 5.62 9.16
N GLY A 184 2.39 4.33 8.91
CA GLY A 184 1.10 3.67 9.11
C GLY A 184 0.66 3.69 10.58
N PHE A 185 1.59 3.45 11.52
CA PHE A 185 1.30 3.60 12.94
C PHE A 185 0.91 5.05 13.28
N ALA A 186 1.64 6.03 12.76
CA ALA A 186 1.28 7.45 12.93
C ALA A 186 -0.10 7.78 12.33
N CYS A 187 -0.44 7.20 11.16
CA CYS A 187 -1.79 7.30 10.58
C CYS A 187 -2.86 6.71 11.52
N GLY A 188 -2.56 5.56 12.12
CA GLY A 188 -3.44 4.94 13.12
C GLY A 188 -3.74 5.85 14.31
N LEU A 189 -2.70 6.51 14.87
CA LEU A 189 -2.88 7.49 15.94
C LEU A 189 -3.77 8.67 15.52
N VAL A 190 -3.59 9.18 14.31
CA VAL A 190 -4.45 10.24 13.77
C VAL A 190 -5.88 9.74 13.60
N ALA A 191 -6.09 8.53 13.06
CA ALA A 191 -7.40 7.93 12.90
C ALA A 191 -8.11 7.70 14.24
N MET A 192 -7.38 7.26 15.27
CA MET A 192 -7.94 7.08 16.64
C MET A 192 -8.48 8.37 17.27
N ILE A 193 -8.02 9.53 16.80
CA ILE A 193 -8.54 10.83 17.23
C ILE A 193 -9.66 11.30 16.29
N LEU A 194 -9.45 11.19 14.97
CA LEU A 194 -10.39 11.72 13.98
C LEU A 194 -11.70 10.94 13.94
N VAL A 195 -11.66 9.62 14.00
CA VAL A 195 -12.89 8.79 13.87
C VAL A 195 -13.89 9.08 15.01
N PRO A 196 -13.50 9.05 16.31
CA PRO A 196 -14.42 9.45 17.39
C PRO A 196 -14.87 10.90 17.31
N LEU A 197 -13.98 11.82 16.87
CA LEU A 197 -14.35 13.22 16.69
C LEU A 197 -15.42 13.36 15.60
N MET A 198 -15.27 12.69 14.46
CA MET A 198 -16.29 12.66 13.40
C MET A 198 -17.60 12.09 13.90
N SER A 199 -17.56 10.99 14.66
CA SER A 199 -18.78 10.40 15.27
C SER A 199 -19.46 11.35 16.25
N SER A 200 -18.70 12.11 17.06
CA SER A 200 -19.26 13.10 17.98
C SER A 200 -19.94 14.29 17.27
N LEU A 201 -19.57 14.54 16.01
CA LEU A 201 -20.16 15.55 15.14
C LEU A 201 -21.36 15.02 14.33
N GLY A 202 -21.75 13.75 14.53
CA GLY A 202 -22.90 13.13 13.88
C GLY A 202 -22.57 12.31 12.63
N ALA A 203 -21.29 12.12 12.30
CA ALA A 203 -20.91 11.18 11.24
C ALA A 203 -21.02 9.72 11.70
N ASP A 204 -21.30 8.83 10.76
CA ASP A 204 -21.25 7.37 10.99
C ASP A 204 -20.10 6.74 10.15
N PRO A 205 -18.84 6.84 10.61
CA PRO A 205 -17.70 6.28 9.91
C PRO A 205 -17.55 4.76 10.10
N THR A 206 -18.64 4.03 10.35
CA THR A 206 -18.59 2.57 10.51
C THR A 206 -18.11 1.90 9.24
N VAL A 207 -17.23 0.92 9.42
CA VAL A 207 -16.69 0.16 8.29
C VAL A 207 -17.71 -0.89 7.86
N HIS A 208 -18.15 -0.81 6.60
CA HIS A 208 -18.98 -1.82 5.99
C HIS A 208 -18.11 -2.77 5.17
N TYR A 209 -17.93 -4.02 5.60
CA TYR A 209 -17.16 -5.04 4.90
C TYR A 209 -17.94 -5.62 3.71
N ASN A 210 -18.36 -4.75 2.78
CA ASN A 210 -18.98 -5.17 1.53
C ASN A 210 -17.88 -5.29 0.47
N TRP A 211 -17.20 -6.45 0.47
CA TRP A 211 -16.05 -6.71 -0.40
C TRP A 211 -16.37 -7.71 -1.51
N ALA A 212 -15.68 -7.60 -2.62
CA ALA A 212 -15.84 -8.47 -3.76
C ALA A 212 -15.50 -9.92 -3.42
N THR A 213 -16.31 -10.83 -3.89
CA THR A 213 -16.14 -12.29 -3.77
C THR A 213 -16.19 -12.94 -5.15
N GLY A 214 -15.73 -14.19 -5.25
CA GLY A 214 -15.81 -14.96 -6.49
C GLY A 214 -14.65 -14.74 -7.48
N TYR A 215 -13.70 -13.86 -7.18
CA TYR A 215 -12.55 -13.59 -8.04
C TYR A 215 -11.29 -14.40 -7.68
N ASN A 216 -11.34 -15.27 -6.67
CA ASN A 216 -10.16 -15.96 -6.12
C ASN A 216 -9.32 -16.66 -7.19
N ARG A 217 -9.94 -17.44 -8.10
CA ARG A 217 -9.20 -18.16 -9.15
C ARG A 217 -8.48 -17.20 -10.10
N LEU A 218 -9.13 -16.12 -10.50
CA LEU A 218 -8.58 -15.13 -11.42
C LEU A 218 -7.42 -14.36 -10.76
N PHE A 219 -7.66 -13.77 -9.60
CA PHE A 219 -6.65 -12.97 -8.92
C PHE A 219 -5.49 -13.80 -8.37
N ALA A 220 -5.73 -15.04 -7.95
CA ALA A 220 -4.66 -15.97 -7.59
C ALA A 220 -3.75 -16.27 -8.79
N GLY A 221 -4.33 -16.50 -9.98
CA GLY A 221 -3.57 -16.67 -11.20
C GLY A 221 -2.72 -15.44 -11.55
N MET A 222 -3.32 -14.25 -11.48
CA MET A 222 -2.63 -12.97 -11.77
C MET A 222 -1.49 -12.69 -10.77
N LEU A 223 -1.77 -12.82 -9.47
CA LEU A 223 -0.75 -12.60 -8.42
C LEU A 223 0.36 -13.66 -8.50
N SER A 224 0.02 -14.93 -8.71
CA SER A 224 1.02 -15.99 -8.89
C SER A 224 1.90 -15.72 -10.11
N GLY A 225 1.29 -15.30 -11.22
CA GLY A 225 2.00 -14.90 -12.44
C GLY A 225 2.96 -13.74 -12.19
N LEU A 226 2.50 -12.68 -11.52
CA LEU A 226 3.35 -11.54 -11.13
C LEU A 226 4.51 -11.98 -10.22
N CYS A 227 4.22 -12.75 -9.19
CA CYS A 227 5.23 -13.25 -8.26
C CYS A 227 6.27 -14.14 -8.97
N LEU A 228 5.82 -15.02 -9.86
CA LEU A 228 6.71 -15.87 -10.65
C LEU A 228 7.61 -15.04 -11.58
N VAL A 229 7.05 -14.05 -12.27
CA VAL A 229 7.83 -13.13 -13.12
C VAL A 229 8.90 -12.41 -12.29
N LEU A 230 8.57 -11.92 -11.10
CA LEU A 230 9.54 -11.26 -10.22
C LEU A 230 10.66 -12.22 -9.79
N ILE A 231 10.32 -13.44 -9.41
CA ILE A 231 11.31 -14.48 -9.03
C ILE A 231 12.21 -14.80 -10.20
N LEU A 232 11.65 -15.06 -11.39
CA LEU A 232 12.41 -15.36 -12.60
C LEU A 232 13.30 -14.19 -13.03
N CYS A 233 12.80 -12.95 -12.97
CA CYS A 233 13.60 -11.76 -13.21
C CYS A 233 14.76 -11.64 -12.20
N GLY A 234 14.54 -11.95 -10.94
CA GLY A 234 15.59 -11.99 -9.92
C GLY A 234 16.66 -13.03 -10.22
N LEU A 235 16.25 -14.21 -10.67
CA LEU A 235 17.16 -15.32 -10.98
C LEU A 235 17.94 -15.10 -12.29
N PHE A 236 17.31 -14.60 -13.35
CA PHE A 236 17.87 -14.65 -14.71
C PHE A 236 18.20 -13.28 -15.31
N CYS A 237 17.48 -12.20 -14.96
CA CYS A 237 17.62 -10.91 -15.62
C CYS A 237 18.59 -9.94 -14.93
N CYS A 238 19.11 -10.26 -13.74
CA CYS A 238 19.95 -9.35 -12.95
C CYS A 238 21.45 -9.48 -13.18
N ARG A 239 21.90 -10.10 -14.27
CA ARG A 239 23.32 -10.26 -14.65
C ARG A 239 24.18 -10.91 -13.54
N LYS A 240 23.59 -11.76 -12.70
CA LYS A 240 24.27 -12.58 -11.72
C LYS A 240 23.96 -14.05 -11.99
N PRO A 241 24.91 -14.97 -11.74
CA PRO A 241 24.61 -16.39 -11.85
C PRO A 241 23.53 -16.77 -10.83
N VAL A 242 22.65 -17.70 -11.22
CA VAL A 242 21.46 -18.12 -10.42
C VAL A 242 21.82 -18.48 -8.98
N TRP A 243 22.94 -19.22 -8.81
CA TRP A 243 23.39 -19.60 -7.47
C TRP A 243 23.77 -18.39 -6.60
N ALA A 244 24.34 -17.32 -7.19
CA ALA A 244 24.71 -16.11 -6.46
C ALA A 244 23.48 -15.28 -6.09
N ALA A 245 22.46 -15.22 -6.97
CA ALA A 245 21.17 -14.58 -6.67
C ALA A 245 20.49 -15.30 -5.49
N TRP A 246 20.44 -16.64 -5.52
CA TRP A 246 19.88 -17.45 -4.45
C TRP A 246 20.65 -17.36 -3.14
N ALA A 247 21.99 -17.42 -3.18
CA ALA A 247 22.83 -17.19 -2.01
C ALA A 247 22.63 -15.81 -1.40
N GLY A 248 22.43 -14.78 -2.23
CA GLY A 248 22.08 -13.44 -1.79
C GLY A 248 20.73 -13.40 -1.07
N TYR A 249 19.73 -14.10 -1.57
CA TYR A 249 18.43 -14.24 -0.91
C TYR A 249 18.54 -14.96 0.44
N ARG A 250 19.30 -16.06 0.52
CA ARG A 250 19.53 -16.75 1.80
C ARG A 250 20.19 -15.85 2.85
N ARG A 251 21.15 -15.00 2.43
CA ARG A 251 21.77 -13.99 3.33
C ARG A 251 20.77 -12.94 3.78
N LEU A 252 19.86 -12.53 2.91
CA LEU A 252 18.78 -11.58 3.22
C LEU A 252 17.89 -12.13 4.33
N LEU A 253 17.52 -13.42 4.29
CA LEU A 253 16.71 -14.08 5.32
C LEU A 253 17.34 -14.08 6.72
N LEU A 254 18.65 -13.94 6.81
CA LEU A 254 19.38 -13.92 8.09
C LEU A 254 19.47 -12.52 8.72
N THR A 255 18.90 -11.50 8.06
CA THR A 255 18.88 -10.15 8.63
C THR A 255 17.74 -10.01 9.64
N SER A 256 17.89 -9.07 10.58
CA SER A 256 16.79 -8.74 11.50
C SER A 256 15.64 -8.01 10.82
N GLY A 257 15.90 -7.35 9.69
CA GLY A 257 14.93 -6.50 8.98
C GLY A 257 14.59 -5.19 9.70
N ARG A 258 15.19 -4.88 10.86
CA ARG A 258 14.96 -3.65 11.59
C ARG A 258 15.38 -2.43 10.76
N SER A 259 14.59 -1.34 10.82
CA SER A 259 14.92 -0.08 10.12
C SER A 259 16.21 0.57 10.67
N PRO A 260 17.08 1.09 9.81
CA PRO A 260 16.96 1.16 8.33
C PRO A 260 17.57 -0.07 7.63
N SER A 261 16.74 -0.97 7.10
CA SER A 261 17.19 -2.17 6.36
C SER A 261 16.83 -2.06 4.88
N ASP A 262 17.56 -1.25 4.13
CA ASP A 262 17.39 -1.13 2.68
C ASP A 262 18.00 -2.34 1.96
N PHE A 263 17.21 -3.36 1.71
CA PHE A 263 17.66 -4.59 1.05
C PHE A 263 18.14 -4.37 -0.38
N LEU A 264 17.59 -3.35 -1.08
CA LEU A 264 18.06 -3.02 -2.41
C LEU A 264 19.50 -2.52 -2.41
N ARG A 265 19.88 -1.74 -1.39
CA ARG A 265 21.26 -1.25 -1.21
C ARG A 265 22.17 -2.35 -0.68
N MET A 266 21.70 -3.18 0.26
CA MET A 266 22.47 -4.22 0.93
C MET A 266 22.78 -5.42 0.03
N PHE A 267 21.79 -5.90 -0.73
CA PHE A 267 21.88 -7.16 -1.47
C PHE A 267 21.76 -6.98 -2.99
N GLY A 268 21.27 -5.81 -3.43
CA GLY A 268 21.00 -5.53 -4.84
C GLY A 268 19.65 -6.09 -5.33
N PRO A 269 19.33 -5.90 -6.62
CA PRO A 269 17.99 -6.16 -7.15
C PRO A 269 17.61 -7.64 -7.21
N ALA A 270 18.57 -8.55 -7.47
CA ALA A 270 18.27 -9.98 -7.67
C ALA A 270 17.64 -10.62 -6.41
N PRO A 271 18.26 -10.58 -5.20
CA PRO A 271 17.64 -11.11 -4.00
C PRO A 271 16.35 -10.40 -3.60
N VAL A 272 16.24 -9.08 -3.86
CA VAL A 272 15.02 -8.32 -3.56
C VAL A 272 13.84 -8.76 -4.43
N LEU A 273 14.04 -8.98 -5.72
CA LEU A 273 12.98 -9.47 -6.60
C LEU A 273 12.50 -10.87 -6.21
N ILE A 274 13.43 -11.77 -5.87
CA ILE A 274 13.10 -13.12 -5.36
C ILE A 274 12.28 -12.99 -4.07
N ASN A 275 12.74 -12.17 -3.12
CA ASN A 275 12.07 -11.93 -1.84
C ASN A 275 10.65 -11.36 -2.03
N THR A 276 10.50 -10.37 -2.94
CA THR A 276 9.21 -9.76 -3.24
C THR A 276 8.21 -10.76 -3.80
N GLY A 277 8.63 -11.61 -4.73
CA GLY A 277 7.76 -12.65 -5.28
C GLY A 277 7.37 -13.71 -4.25
N LEU A 278 8.33 -14.18 -3.44
CA LEU A 278 8.05 -15.19 -2.41
C LEU A 278 7.13 -14.63 -1.31
N ASN A 279 7.34 -13.41 -0.85
CA ASN A 279 6.48 -12.78 0.16
C ASN A 279 5.06 -12.53 -0.37
N GLY A 280 4.91 -12.19 -1.66
CA GLY A 280 3.60 -12.10 -2.30
C GLY A 280 2.85 -13.44 -2.31
N LEU A 281 3.54 -14.55 -2.64
CA LEU A 281 2.97 -15.89 -2.58
C LEU A 281 2.59 -16.30 -1.15
N ILE A 282 3.40 -15.95 -0.15
CA ILE A 282 3.11 -16.22 1.27
C ILE A 282 1.85 -15.45 1.71
N GLY A 283 1.74 -14.15 1.39
CA GLY A 283 0.57 -13.34 1.71
C GLY A 283 -0.71 -13.89 1.06
N MET A 284 -0.64 -14.25 -0.23
CA MET A 284 -1.75 -14.86 -0.95
C MET A 284 -2.15 -16.23 -0.36
N ALA A 285 -1.17 -17.07 -0.01
CA ALA A 285 -1.42 -18.37 0.60
C ALA A 285 -2.11 -18.24 1.96
N PHE A 286 -1.77 -17.20 2.74
CA PHE A 286 -2.44 -16.93 4.01
C PHE A 286 -3.92 -16.55 3.79
N VAL A 287 -4.20 -15.64 2.85
CA VAL A 287 -5.58 -15.20 2.57
C VAL A 287 -6.44 -16.38 2.14
N LEU A 288 -5.99 -17.13 1.13
CA LEU A 288 -6.75 -18.26 0.59
C LEU A 288 -6.81 -19.44 1.57
N GLY A 289 -5.72 -19.73 2.27
CA GLY A 289 -5.64 -20.80 3.28
C GLY A 289 -6.51 -20.52 4.51
N GLY A 290 -6.72 -19.26 4.86
CA GLY A 290 -7.64 -18.81 5.91
C GLY A 290 -9.11 -18.79 5.45
N GLY A 291 -9.41 -19.13 4.18
CA GLY A 291 -10.76 -19.09 3.64
C GLY A 291 -11.23 -17.67 3.27
N GLY A 292 -10.31 -16.71 3.16
CA GLY A 292 -10.62 -15.35 2.73
C GLY A 292 -10.70 -15.20 1.21
N ASP A 293 -11.18 -14.05 0.77
CA ASP A 293 -11.28 -13.70 -0.64
C ASP A 293 -10.17 -12.74 -1.09
N LEU A 294 -9.71 -12.93 -2.32
CA LEU A 294 -8.84 -11.97 -3.01
C LEU A 294 -9.72 -10.86 -3.60
N ASN A 295 -9.62 -9.68 -3.00
CA ASN A 295 -10.37 -8.47 -3.34
C ASN A 295 -9.48 -7.23 -3.19
N GLY A 296 -10.02 -6.03 -3.36
CA GLY A 296 -9.24 -4.80 -3.27
C GLY A 296 -8.40 -4.71 -2.00
N PRO A 297 -8.99 -4.80 -0.79
CA PRO A 297 -8.27 -4.73 0.46
C PRO A 297 -7.21 -5.83 0.66
N THR A 298 -7.52 -7.08 0.37
CA THR A 298 -6.57 -8.20 0.58
C THR A 298 -5.43 -8.19 -0.42
N ILE A 299 -5.71 -7.92 -1.70
CA ILE A 299 -4.66 -7.71 -2.72
C ILE A 299 -3.81 -6.50 -2.35
N GLY A 300 -4.44 -5.43 -1.85
CA GLY A 300 -3.75 -4.24 -1.39
C GLY A 300 -2.77 -4.52 -0.25
N GLY A 301 -3.17 -5.34 0.71
CA GLY A 301 -2.29 -5.81 1.78
C GLY A 301 -1.12 -6.67 1.27
N ILE A 302 -1.38 -7.58 0.32
CA ILE A 302 -0.34 -8.39 -0.31
C ILE A 302 0.67 -7.49 -1.06
N LEU A 303 0.21 -6.53 -1.86
CA LEU A 303 1.09 -5.58 -2.56
C LEU A 303 1.90 -4.72 -1.58
N THR A 304 1.34 -4.41 -0.41
CA THR A 304 2.05 -3.71 0.66
C THR A 304 3.20 -4.57 1.21
N ILE A 305 2.96 -5.84 1.53
CA ILE A 305 4.01 -6.79 1.95
C ILE A 305 5.09 -6.91 0.86
N MET A 306 4.69 -7.00 -0.42
CA MET A 306 5.61 -7.03 -1.55
C MET A 306 6.46 -5.76 -1.63
N GLY A 307 5.90 -4.59 -1.37
CA GLY A 307 6.65 -3.33 -1.28
C GLY A 307 7.70 -3.37 -0.17
N PHE A 308 7.31 -3.76 1.05
CA PHE A 308 8.22 -3.87 2.20
C PHE A 308 9.28 -4.97 2.04
N SER A 309 9.13 -5.88 1.09
CA SER A 309 10.16 -6.86 0.74
C SER A 309 11.44 -6.23 0.20
N ALA A 310 11.42 -4.97 -0.20
CA ALA A 310 12.61 -4.20 -0.54
C ALA A 310 13.23 -3.49 0.67
N PHE A 311 12.52 -3.46 1.82
CA PHE A 311 12.90 -2.69 2.99
C PHE A 311 12.51 -3.40 4.28
N GLY A 312 13.25 -4.43 4.65
CA GLY A 312 13.21 -5.08 5.94
C GLY A 312 12.34 -6.34 6.07
N LYS A 313 11.36 -6.58 5.18
CA LYS A 313 10.47 -7.74 5.28
C LYS A 313 10.93 -8.91 4.41
N HIS A 314 10.91 -10.10 5.00
CA HIS A 314 11.24 -11.38 4.36
C HIS A 314 10.51 -12.54 5.05
N ALA A 315 10.48 -13.71 4.43
CA ALA A 315 9.74 -14.87 4.92
C ALA A 315 9.99 -15.18 6.41
N ALA A 316 11.23 -15.08 6.88
CA ALA A 316 11.58 -15.42 8.26
C ALA A 316 11.03 -14.44 9.31
N ASN A 317 10.62 -13.21 8.94
CA ASN A 317 10.02 -12.26 9.87
C ASN A 317 8.53 -11.98 9.61
N ILE A 318 7.99 -12.31 8.42
CA ILE A 318 6.56 -12.20 8.17
C ILE A 318 5.78 -13.43 8.65
N ILE A 319 6.30 -14.64 8.42
CA ILE A 319 5.62 -15.89 8.81
C ILE A 319 5.32 -15.96 10.31
N PRO A 320 6.23 -15.62 11.24
CA PRO A 320 5.92 -15.62 12.67
C PRO A 320 4.80 -14.66 13.07
N VAL A 321 4.70 -13.49 12.42
CA VAL A 321 3.61 -12.53 12.65
C VAL A 321 2.28 -13.12 12.16
N MET A 322 2.25 -13.69 10.97
CA MET A 322 1.06 -14.37 10.43
C MET A 322 0.63 -15.53 11.33
N ALA A 323 1.59 -16.34 11.81
CA ALA A 323 1.31 -17.42 12.76
C ALA A 323 0.74 -16.89 14.09
N GLY A 324 1.23 -15.73 14.56
CA GLY A 324 0.70 -15.06 15.75
C GLY A 324 -0.76 -14.64 15.57
N VAL A 325 -1.13 -14.08 14.43
CA VAL A 325 -2.52 -13.73 14.10
C VAL A 325 -3.39 -14.99 14.02
N PHE A 326 -2.89 -16.06 13.39
CA PHE A 326 -3.57 -17.34 13.32
C PHE A 326 -3.86 -17.90 14.72
N LEU A 327 -2.86 -17.98 15.59
CA LEU A 327 -3.00 -18.47 16.97
C LEU A 327 -3.92 -17.57 17.77
N GLY A 328 -3.80 -16.24 17.62
CA GLY A 328 -4.72 -15.29 18.28
C GLY A 328 -6.17 -15.49 17.86
N GLY A 329 -6.43 -15.68 16.57
CA GLY A 329 -7.75 -16.01 16.05
C GLY A 329 -8.32 -17.30 16.67
N MET A 330 -7.49 -18.36 16.75
CA MET A 330 -7.90 -19.61 17.40
C MET A 330 -8.28 -19.43 18.88
N VAL A 331 -7.45 -18.70 19.64
CA VAL A 331 -7.69 -18.44 21.08
C VAL A 331 -8.94 -17.59 21.29
N MET A 332 -9.17 -16.61 20.44
CA MET A 332 -10.31 -15.70 20.51
C MET A 332 -11.55 -16.24 19.80
N HIS A 333 -11.49 -17.45 19.21
CA HIS A 333 -12.56 -18.05 18.41
C HIS A 333 -13.00 -17.17 17.22
N TRP A 334 -12.10 -16.37 16.66
CA TRP A 334 -12.36 -15.57 15.47
C TRP A 334 -12.16 -16.41 14.21
N SER A 335 -13.01 -16.19 13.21
CA SER A 335 -12.80 -16.84 11.91
C SER A 335 -11.60 -16.24 11.19
N LEU A 336 -10.72 -17.07 10.65
CA LEU A 336 -9.62 -16.62 9.81
C LEU A 336 -10.08 -16.02 8.48
N SER A 337 -11.31 -16.33 8.05
CA SER A 337 -11.94 -15.72 6.87
C SER A 337 -12.54 -14.34 7.15
N ASP A 338 -12.60 -13.93 8.43
CA ASP A 338 -13.11 -12.61 8.80
C ASP A 338 -12.24 -11.52 8.17
N PRO A 339 -12.84 -10.54 7.46
CA PRO A 339 -12.13 -9.44 6.82
C PRO A 339 -11.19 -8.68 7.76
N SER A 340 -11.60 -8.45 9.01
CA SER A 340 -10.77 -7.74 9.98
C SER A 340 -9.52 -8.54 10.37
N VAL A 341 -9.64 -9.87 10.52
CA VAL A 341 -8.53 -10.78 10.81
C VAL A 341 -7.57 -10.86 9.62
N GLN A 342 -8.11 -10.96 8.39
CA GLN A 342 -7.32 -10.96 7.17
C GLN A 342 -6.48 -9.68 7.04
N LEU A 343 -7.10 -8.50 7.22
CA LEU A 343 -6.38 -7.23 7.15
C LEU A 343 -5.38 -7.07 8.29
N ALA A 344 -5.77 -7.43 9.53
CA ALA A 344 -4.85 -7.38 10.66
C ALA A 344 -3.59 -8.22 10.37
N CYS A 345 -3.75 -9.44 9.81
CA CYS A 345 -2.62 -10.25 9.41
C CYS A 345 -1.74 -9.58 8.38
N LEU A 346 -2.32 -9.09 7.28
CA LEU A 346 -1.57 -8.50 6.18
C LEU A 346 -0.84 -7.22 6.59
N PHE A 347 -1.49 -6.34 7.36
CA PHE A 347 -0.90 -5.04 7.74
C PHE A 347 -0.03 -5.11 9.00
N CYS A 348 -0.29 -5.98 9.98
CA CYS A 348 0.64 -6.20 11.09
C CYS A 348 1.95 -6.85 10.62
N THR A 349 1.92 -7.53 9.48
CA THR A 349 3.09 -8.16 8.87
C THR A 349 4.02 -7.13 8.21
N THR A 350 3.55 -5.93 7.92
CA THR A 350 4.34 -4.84 7.31
C THR A 350 4.92 -3.90 8.36
#